data_dbf0105d9da52df913af743dec701743
#
_entry.id   dbf0105d9da52df913af743dec701743
#
_cell.length_a   1.000
_cell.length_b   1.000
_cell.length_c   1.000
_cell.angle_alpha   90.00
_cell.angle_beta   90.00
_cell.angle_gamma   90.00
#
_symmetry.space_group_name_H-M   'P 1'
#
loop_
_entity.id
_entity.type
_entity.pdbx_description
1 polymer ?
#
loop_
_entity_poly.entity_id
_entity_poly.type
_entity_poly.pdbx_seq_one_letter_code
_entity_poly.pdbx_strand_id
1 'polypeptide(L)'
;EFLTNFLTTYPDIHIVKASSTGYGELLVKNAFDFEYSLVETMAHYKSAHTFLPEVDFIIDIGGQDIKCFKIEDGVIDDIFLNEACSSGCGSFLQTFSNALGYSPEEAAELALKAQNPVDLGSRCTVFMNSSVKQAQKDGASVADIFAGLAISVVKNALYKVIRSTDPSLLGRHIVVQGGTFLNDAVLRSFEMELGSEVIRIDEAGLMGAYGCALHAMEQHKRDHKSTTTLSLAQLSSFSHRTRTVHCKGCTNACLLTINSFDGDRKLISGNKC
;
A
#
# COMPACT_ATOMS: atom_id res chain seq x y z
N GLU A 1 -7.27 18.48 -7.99
CA GLU A 1 -6.92 19.31 -6.81
C GLU A 1 -5.43 19.18 -6.47
N PHE A 2 -4.89 17.98 -6.13
CA PHE A 2 -3.47 17.83 -5.78
C PHE A 2 -2.52 18.37 -6.86
N LEU A 3 -2.66 17.92 -8.13
CA LEU A 3 -1.82 18.40 -9.23
C LEU A 3 -1.96 19.92 -9.47
N THR A 4 -3.19 20.44 -9.38
CA THR A 4 -3.45 21.86 -9.49
C THR A 4 -2.73 22.66 -8.40
N ASN A 5 -2.87 22.24 -7.16
CA ASN A 5 -2.21 22.87 -6.01
C ASN A 5 -0.69 22.79 -6.15
N PHE A 6 -0.15 21.63 -6.53
CA PHE A 6 1.28 21.43 -6.71
C PHE A 6 1.85 22.38 -7.79
N LEU A 7 1.27 22.40 -8.98
CA LEU A 7 1.73 23.25 -10.07
C LEU A 7 1.51 24.75 -9.82
N THR A 8 0.52 25.11 -8.99
CA THR A 8 0.32 26.49 -8.55
C THR A 8 1.36 26.91 -7.51
N THR A 9 1.71 26.01 -6.60
CA THR A 9 2.70 26.29 -5.54
C THR A 9 4.12 26.35 -6.10
N TYR A 10 4.40 25.56 -7.14
CA TYR A 10 5.72 25.45 -7.75
C TYR A 10 5.68 25.76 -9.25
N PRO A 11 5.49 27.04 -9.65
CA PRO A 11 5.26 27.42 -11.05
C PRO A 11 6.46 27.18 -11.97
N ASP A 12 7.67 27.08 -11.41
CA ASP A 12 8.91 26.82 -12.16
C ASP A 12 9.17 25.32 -12.41
N ILE A 13 8.34 24.45 -11.82
CA ILE A 13 8.48 22.99 -12.01
C ILE A 13 7.71 22.58 -13.27
N HIS A 14 8.37 21.78 -14.11
CA HIS A 14 7.78 21.17 -15.29
C HIS A 14 7.72 19.65 -15.14
N ILE A 15 6.53 19.08 -15.26
CA ILE A 15 6.35 17.62 -15.32
C ILE A 15 6.81 17.16 -16.70
N VAL A 16 7.86 16.37 -16.75
CA VAL A 16 8.41 15.84 -18.02
C VAL A 16 7.78 14.51 -18.41
N LYS A 17 7.39 13.69 -17.43
CA LYS A 17 6.68 12.42 -17.58
C LYS A 17 5.91 12.11 -16.31
N ALA A 18 4.83 11.34 -16.45
CA ALA A 18 4.05 10.84 -15.32
C ALA A 18 3.72 9.36 -15.45
N SER A 19 3.64 8.69 -14.31
CA SER A 19 3.26 7.29 -14.21
C SER A 19 2.35 7.08 -13.00
N SER A 20 1.42 6.16 -13.08
CA SER A 20 0.49 5.78 -12.02
C SER A 20 0.62 4.31 -11.65
N THR A 21 0.21 3.96 -10.44
CA THR A 21 0.18 2.58 -9.94
C THR A 21 -1.00 2.36 -8.99
N GLY A 22 -1.17 1.12 -8.53
CA GLY A 22 -2.23 0.70 -7.64
C GLY A 22 -3.54 0.40 -8.37
N TYR A 23 -4.59 0.05 -7.64
CA TYR A 23 -5.89 -0.33 -8.21
C TYR A 23 -6.53 0.73 -9.11
N GLY A 24 -6.20 2.00 -8.90
CA GLY A 24 -6.69 3.14 -9.69
C GLY A 24 -5.78 3.53 -10.86
N GLU A 25 -4.72 2.79 -11.15
CA GLU A 25 -3.67 3.19 -12.09
C GLU A 25 -4.21 3.61 -13.46
N LEU A 26 -5.09 2.78 -14.06
CA LEU A 26 -5.65 3.07 -15.38
C LEU A 26 -6.63 4.25 -15.36
N LEU A 27 -7.36 4.43 -14.23
CA LEU A 27 -8.26 5.56 -14.07
C LEU A 27 -7.48 6.86 -14.03
N VAL A 28 -6.45 6.93 -13.21
CA VAL A 28 -5.57 8.10 -13.05
C VAL A 28 -4.82 8.39 -14.34
N LYS A 29 -4.25 7.35 -14.98
CA LYS A 29 -3.58 7.46 -16.27
C LYS A 29 -4.48 8.09 -17.33
N ASN A 30 -5.69 7.58 -17.51
CA ASN A 30 -6.62 8.08 -18.51
C ASN A 30 -7.22 9.45 -18.13
N ALA A 31 -7.45 9.71 -16.84
CA ALA A 31 -7.99 10.98 -16.37
C ALA A 31 -7.03 12.15 -16.64
N PHE A 32 -5.76 11.96 -16.34
CA PHE A 32 -4.75 13.03 -16.38
C PHE A 32 -3.79 12.93 -17.57
N ASP A 33 -4.06 12.00 -18.49
CA ASP A 33 -3.26 11.73 -19.68
C ASP A 33 -1.79 11.41 -19.37
N PHE A 34 -1.59 10.61 -18.31
CA PHE A 34 -0.25 10.13 -17.96
C PHE A 34 0.27 9.17 -19.03
N GLU A 35 1.55 9.25 -19.34
CA GLU A 35 2.16 8.41 -20.36
C GLU A 35 2.22 6.95 -19.96
N TYR A 36 2.46 6.70 -18.67
CA TYR A 36 2.73 5.35 -18.19
C TYR A 36 1.82 4.94 -17.02
N SER A 37 1.68 3.65 -16.87
CA SER A 37 1.28 3.00 -15.63
C SER A 37 2.23 1.85 -15.36
N LEU A 38 2.46 1.56 -14.10
CA LEU A 38 3.33 0.47 -13.67
C LEU A 38 2.56 -0.41 -12.69
N VAL A 39 2.60 -1.72 -12.92
CA VAL A 39 2.00 -2.68 -11.98
C VAL A 39 2.58 -2.47 -10.60
N GLU A 40 1.72 -2.48 -9.59
CA GLU A 40 2.06 -2.09 -8.21
C GLU A 40 3.24 -2.89 -7.65
N THR A 41 3.26 -4.21 -7.87
CA THR A 41 4.39 -5.07 -7.48
C THR A 41 5.72 -4.59 -8.04
N MET A 42 5.73 -4.20 -9.32
CA MET A 42 6.94 -3.70 -9.98
C MET A 42 7.34 -2.30 -9.48
N ALA A 43 6.36 -1.46 -9.12
CA ALA A 43 6.65 -0.15 -8.55
C ALA A 43 7.31 -0.29 -7.18
N HIS A 44 6.76 -1.13 -6.32
CA HIS A 44 7.31 -1.42 -4.99
C HIS A 44 8.70 -2.07 -5.06
N TYR A 45 8.88 -3.08 -5.92
CA TYR A 45 10.18 -3.71 -6.14
C TYR A 45 11.23 -2.70 -6.62
N LYS A 46 10.89 -1.90 -7.63
CA LYS A 46 11.81 -0.91 -8.20
C LYS A 46 12.30 0.09 -7.16
N SER A 47 11.42 0.54 -6.28
CA SER A 47 11.77 1.42 -5.17
C SER A 47 12.71 0.73 -4.20
N ALA A 48 12.33 -0.43 -3.68
CA ALA A 48 13.13 -1.17 -2.72
C ALA A 48 14.52 -1.48 -3.25
N HIS A 49 14.62 -1.99 -4.48
CA HIS A 49 15.90 -2.31 -5.13
C HIS A 49 16.77 -1.07 -5.40
N THR A 50 16.17 0.11 -5.57
CA THR A 50 16.94 1.36 -5.72
C THR A 50 17.60 1.78 -4.41
N PHE A 51 16.93 1.60 -3.27
CA PHE A 51 17.47 1.91 -1.95
C PHE A 51 18.42 0.80 -1.44
N LEU A 52 18.09 -0.44 -1.73
CA LEU A 52 18.85 -1.63 -1.31
C LEU A 52 18.97 -2.62 -2.47
N PRO A 53 20.04 -2.52 -3.29
CA PRO A 53 20.22 -3.40 -4.46
C PRO A 53 20.29 -4.89 -4.11
N GLU A 54 20.74 -5.23 -2.90
CA GLU A 54 20.82 -6.59 -2.37
C GLU A 54 19.57 -7.05 -1.62
N VAL A 55 18.43 -6.42 -1.82
CA VAL A 55 17.16 -6.80 -1.15
C VAL A 55 16.79 -8.26 -1.47
N ASP A 56 16.56 -9.05 -0.40
CA ASP A 56 16.15 -10.46 -0.48
C ASP A 56 14.62 -10.61 -0.38
N PHE A 57 14.00 -9.73 0.43
CA PHE A 57 12.57 -9.82 0.70
C PHE A 57 11.96 -8.42 0.90
N ILE A 58 10.76 -8.25 0.38
CA ILE A 58 9.99 -7.01 0.54
C ILE A 58 8.68 -7.36 1.22
N ILE A 59 8.34 -6.63 2.29
CA ILE A 59 7.06 -6.74 2.98
C ILE A 59 6.36 -5.40 2.84
N ASP A 60 5.30 -5.35 2.04
CA ASP A 60 4.44 -4.18 1.88
C ASP A 60 3.12 -4.40 2.61
N ILE A 61 2.84 -3.54 3.60
CA ILE A 61 1.57 -3.56 4.32
C ILE A 61 0.88 -2.22 4.15
N GLY A 62 -0.12 -2.22 3.30
CA GLY A 62 -0.98 -1.09 3.04
C GLY A 62 -2.07 -0.90 4.09
N GLY A 63 -3.04 -0.04 3.77
CA GLY A 63 -4.22 0.17 4.59
C GLY A 63 -5.18 -1.03 4.59
N GLN A 64 -5.25 -1.81 3.52
CA GLN A 64 -6.24 -2.88 3.34
C GLN A 64 -5.67 -4.18 2.78
N ASP A 65 -4.42 -4.21 2.38
CA ASP A 65 -3.77 -5.36 1.75
C ASP A 65 -2.35 -5.57 2.28
N ILE A 66 -1.85 -6.78 2.05
CA ILE A 66 -0.48 -7.19 2.32
C ILE A 66 0.06 -7.80 1.05
N LYS A 67 1.22 -7.32 0.61
CA LYS A 67 1.97 -7.87 -0.51
C LYS A 67 3.40 -8.14 -0.05
N CYS A 68 3.87 -9.34 -0.28
CA CYS A 68 5.23 -9.70 0.04
C CYS A 68 5.90 -10.31 -1.19
N PHE A 69 7.18 -9.99 -1.39
CA PHE A 69 7.93 -10.41 -2.56
C PHE A 69 9.24 -11.05 -2.12
N LYS A 70 9.48 -12.27 -2.56
CA LYS A 70 10.79 -12.90 -2.47
C LYS A 70 11.60 -12.49 -3.69
N ILE A 71 12.83 -12.05 -3.45
CA ILE A 71 13.75 -11.63 -4.51
C ILE A 71 14.90 -12.63 -4.56
N GLU A 72 15.21 -13.12 -5.75
CA GLU A 72 16.33 -14.02 -6.00
C GLU A 72 17.04 -13.58 -7.28
N ASP A 73 18.34 -13.42 -7.23
CA ASP A 73 19.17 -12.93 -8.33
C ASP A 73 18.66 -11.61 -8.97
N GLY A 74 18.12 -10.70 -8.15
CA GLY A 74 17.63 -9.39 -8.61
C GLY A 74 16.31 -9.46 -9.38
N VAL A 75 15.55 -10.55 -9.26
CA VAL A 75 14.21 -10.69 -9.84
C VAL A 75 13.21 -11.16 -8.78
N ILE A 76 11.94 -10.85 -8.99
CA ILE A 76 10.87 -11.35 -8.12
C ILE A 76 10.67 -12.84 -8.41
N ASP A 77 11.02 -13.67 -7.43
CA ASP A 77 10.91 -15.15 -7.49
C ASP A 77 9.50 -15.60 -7.07
N ASP A 78 8.96 -15.05 -5.99
CA ASP A 78 7.63 -15.40 -5.48
C ASP A 78 6.88 -14.18 -4.94
N ILE A 79 5.54 -14.25 -4.96
CA ILE A 79 4.65 -13.19 -4.52
C ILE A 79 3.58 -13.78 -3.60
N PHE A 80 3.47 -13.21 -2.40
CA PHE A 80 2.47 -13.57 -1.41
C PHE A 80 1.49 -12.41 -1.24
N LEU A 81 0.20 -12.67 -1.41
CA LEU A 81 -0.83 -11.63 -1.42
C LEU A 81 -1.94 -11.93 -0.41
N ASN A 82 -2.41 -10.88 0.25
CA ASN A 82 -3.69 -10.87 0.96
C ASN A 82 -4.44 -9.58 0.63
N GLU A 83 -5.32 -9.66 -0.33
CA GLU A 83 -6.18 -8.56 -0.78
C GLU A 83 -7.63 -8.72 -0.32
N ALA A 84 -7.97 -9.88 0.22
CA ALA A 84 -9.34 -10.23 0.58
C ALA A 84 -9.72 -9.86 2.03
N CYS A 85 -8.74 -9.60 2.88
CA CYS A 85 -8.98 -9.40 4.31
C CYS A 85 -8.06 -8.32 4.88
N SER A 86 -8.64 -7.27 5.43
CA SER A 86 -7.90 -6.18 6.09
C SER A 86 -7.26 -6.56 7.44
N SER A 87 -7.46 -7.80 7.89
CA SER A 87 -6.82 -8.31 9.11
C SER A 87 -5.31 -8.32 8.93
N GLY A 88 -4.62 -7.57 9.77
CA GLY A 88 -3.18 -7.38 9.68
C GLY A 88 -2.73 -6.20 8.82
N CYS A 89 -3.65 -5.36 8.36
CA CYS A 89 -3.36 -4.12 7.62
C CYS A 89 -3.58 -2.86 8.47
N GLY A 90 -3.23 -1.70 7.95
CA GLY A 90 -3.35 -0.42 8.67
C GLY A 90 -4.77 -0.10 9.14
N SER A 91 -5.79 -0.41 8.34
CA SER A 91 -7.20 -0.19 8.71
C SER A 91 -7.66 -1.05 9.90
N PHE A 92 -7.05 -2.21 10.10
CA PHE A 92 -7.27 -3.03 11.28
C PHE A 92 -6.80 -2.29 12.54
N LEU A 93 -5.58 -1.78 12.56
CA LEU A 93 -5.04 -1.00 13.67
C LEU A 93 -5.86 0.26 13.92
N GLN A 94 -6.18 1.01 12.89
CA GLN A 94 -7.00 2.21 12.96
C GLN A 94 -8.39 1.94 13.57
N THR A 95 -9.02 0.82 13.18
CA THR A 95 -10.34 0.43 13.71
C THR A 95 -10.27 0.25 15.22
N PHE A 96 -9.24 -0.43 15.74
CA PHE A 96 -9.10 -0.67 17.18
C PHE A 96 -8.64 0.58 17.93
N SER A 97 -7.75 1.38 17.35
CA SER A 97 -7.36 2.67 17.95
C SER A 97 -8.58 3.57 18.16
N ASN A 98 -9.38 3.76 17.12
CA ASN A 98 -10.61 4.55 17.19
C ASN A 98 -11.63 3.97 18.20
N ALA A 99 -11.79 2.65 18.24
CA ALA A 99 -12.71 1.99 19.17
C ALA A 99 -12.29 2.12 20.64
N LEU A 100 -11.01 2.31 20.90
CA LEU A 100 -10.44 2.55 22.22
C LEU A 100 -10.30 4.04 22.55
N GLY A 101 -10.62 4.94 21.62
CA GLY A 101 -10.61 6.39 21.80
C GLY A 101 -9.25 7.08 21.61
N TYR A 102 -8.37 6.48 20.82
CA TYR A 102 -7.02 6.97 20.52
C TYR A 102 -6.82 7.21 19.02
N SER A 103 -5.92 8.12 18.65
CA SER A 103 -5.43 8.19 17.29
C SER A 103 -4.49 7.00 16.99
N PRO A 104 -4.26 6.67 15.71
CA PRO A 104 -3.28 5.63 15.34
C PRO A 104 -1.87 5.92 15.86
N GLU A 105 -1.47 7.19 15.89
CA GLU A 105 -0.16 7.65 16.36
C GLU A 105 -0.04 7.47 17.88
N GLU A 106 -1.04 7.91 18.66
CA GLU A 106 -1.09 7.70 20.10
C GLU A 106 -1.06 6.21 20.46
N ALA A 107 -1.79 5.38 19.70
CA ALA A 107 -1.82 3.94 19.89
C ALA A 107 -0.44 3.30 19.66
N ALA A 108 0.31 3.77 18.63
CA ALA A 108 1.66 3.30 18.36
C ALA A 108 2.63 3.67 19.50
N GLU A 109 2.58 4.92 19.98
CA GLU A 109 3.40 5.37 21.12
C GLU A 109 3.11 4.61 22.41
N LEU A 110 1.83 4.31 22.68
CA LEU A 110 1.43 3.52 23.84
C LEU A 110 1.92 2.08 23.72
N ALA A 111 1.79 1.47 22.54
CA ALA A 111 2.24 0.11 22.29
C ALA A 111 3.73 -0.09 22.58
N LEU A 112 4.58 0.90 22.24
CA LEU A 112 6.01 0.87 22.55
C LEU A 112 6.32 0.92 24.06
N LYS A 113 5.38 1.35 24.90
CA LYS A 113 5.52 1.42 26.37
C LYS A 113 4.94 0.20 27.08
N ALA A 114 4.43 -0.79 26.33
CA ALA A 114 3.83 -1.99 26.89
C ALA A 114 4.83 -2.80 27.73
N GLN A 115 4.36 -3.31 28.86
CA GLN A 115 5.17 -4.14 29.77
C GLN A 115 4.90 -5.63 29.54
N ASN A 116 3.63 -5.98 29.27
CA ASN A 116 3.16 -7.35 29.10
C ASN A 116 2.17 -7.41 27.92
N PRO A 117 2.65 -7.36 26.66
CA PRO A 117 1.79 -7.39 25.47
C PRO A 117 0.81 -8.58 25.51
N VAL A 118 -0.47 -8.32 25.24
CA VAL A 118 -1.50 -9.34 25.26
C VAL A 118 -1.34 -10.25 24.02
N ASP A 119 -1.31 -11.57 24.24
CA ASP A 119 -1.36 -12.49 23.08
C ASP A 119 -2.77 -12.55 22.51
N LEU A 120 -3.03 -11.78 21.47
CA LEU A 120 -4.31 -11.74 20.76
C LEU A 120 -4.37 -12.77 19.61
N GLY A 121 -3.24 -13.42 19.31
CA GLY A 121 -3.11 -14.31 18.15
C GLY A 121 -3.23 -13.58 16.82
N SER A 122 -3.48 -14.32 15.74
CA SER A 122 -3.67 -13.79 14.38
C SER A 122 -5.09 -14.09 13.90
N ARG A 123 -6.09 -13.41 14.45
CA ARG A 123 -7.52 -13.62 14.14
C ARG A 123 -8.03 -12.55 13.17
N CYS A 124 -9.15 -12.85 12.50
CA CYS A 124 -9.82 -11.80 11.72
C CYS A 124 -10.40 -10.72 12.64
N THR A 125 -10.61 -9.53 12.11
CA THR A 125 -11.07 -8.33 12.87
C THR A 125 -12.32 -8.58 13.70
N VAL A 126 -13.26 -9.39 13.20
CA VAL A 126 -14.51 -9.72 13.92
C VAL A 126 -14.24 -10.48 15.20
N PHE A 127 -13.42 -11.53 15.14
CA PHE A 127 -13.05 -12.32 16.33
C PHE A 127 -12.09 -11.58 17.25
N MET A 128 -11.23 -10.72 16.67
CA MET A 128 -10.31 -9.89 17.43
C MET A 128 -11.02 -8.94 18.40
N ASN A 129 -12.18 -8.41 17.99
CA ASN A 129 -12.98 -7.53 18.85
C ASN A 129 -13.37 -8.23 20.18
N SER A 130 -13.73 -9.52 20.13
CA SER A 130 -14.01 -10.29 21.33
C SER A 130 -12.76 -10.51 22.19
N SER A 131 -11.61 -10.75 21.58
CA SER A 131 -10.34 -10.94 22.28
C SER A 131 -9.89 -9.63 22.98
N VAL A 132 -10.01 -8.48 22.31
CA VAL A 132 -9.70 -7.17 22.89
C VAL A 132 -10.63 -6.87 24.08
N LYS A 133 -11.94 -7.09 23.93
CA LYS A 133 -12.90 -6.91 25.03
C LYS A 133 -12.62 -7.83 26.21
N GLN A 134 -12.18 -9.06 25.95
CA GLN A 134 -11.79 -9.97 27.02
C GLN A 134 -10.54 -9.48 27.75
N ALA A 135 -9.50 -9.07 27.00
CA ALA A 135 -8.29 -8.50 27.58
C ALA A 135 -8.57 -7.28 28.48
N GLN A 136 -9.50 -6.40 28.07
CA GLN A 136 -9.95 -5.27 28.90
C GLN A 136 -10.61 -5.75 30.21
N LYS A 137 -11.48 -6.77 30.15
CA LYS A 137 -12.12 -7.35 31.34
C LYS A 137 -11.13 -8.01 32.29
N ASP A 138 -10.08 -8.60 31.73
CA ASP A 138 -9.00 -9.25 32.49
C ASP A 138 -8.01 -8.22 33.08
N GLY A 139 -8.23 -6.92 32.82
CA GLY A 139 -7.45 -5.84 33.41
C GLY A 139 -6.15 -5.51 32.66
N ALA A 140 -6.01 -5.96 31.42
CA ALA A 140 -4.86 -5.59 30.59
C ALA A 140 -4.83 -4.07 30.35
N SER A 141 -3.63 -3.48 30.38
CA SER A 141 -3.46 -2.06 30.07
C SER A 141 -3.73 -1.79 28.57
N VAL A 142 -4.13 -0.57 28.25
CA VAL A 142 -4.33 -0.14 26.87
C VAL A 142 -3.03 -0.28 26.05
N ALA A 143 -1.89 0.00 26.66
CA ALA A 143 -0.56 -0.18 26.06
C ALA A 143 -0.32 -1.66 25.66
N ASP A 144 -0.61 -2.59 26.57
CA ASP A 144 -0.43 -4.04 26.33
C ASP A 144 -1.38 -4.57 25.25
N ILE A 145 -2.59 -3.99 25.16
CA ILE A 145 -3.55 -4.32 24.09
C ILE A 145 -3.05 -3.82 22.73
N PHE A 146 -2.57 -2.56 22.64
CA PHE A 146 -2.04 -2.03 21.38
C PHE A 146 -0.79 -2.76 20.92
N ALA A 147 0.10 -3.13 21.83
CA ALA A 147 1.25 -3.97 21.51
C ALA A 147 0.81 -5.35 20.99
N GLY A 148 -0.19 -5.98 21.62
CA GLY A 148 -0.76 -7.23 21.16
C GLY A 148 -1.40 -7.13 19.76
N LEU A 149 -2.01 -5.99 19.43
CA LEU A 149 -2.55 -5.74 18.10
C LEU A 149 -1.42 -5.59 17.05
N ALA A 150 -0.33 -4.87 17.37
CA ALA A 150 0.84 -4.76 16.50
C ALA A 150 1.48 -6.14 16.25
N ILE A 151 1.67 -6.94 17.27
CA ILE A 151 2.17 -8.33 17.15
C ILE A 151 1.21 -9.19 16.31
N SER A 152 -0.09 -9.00 16.44
CA SER A 152 -1.09 -9.71 15.62
C SER A 152 -0.96 -9.40 14.13
N VAL A 153 -0.63 -8.16 13.75
CA VAL A 153 -0.33 -7.77 12.35
C VAL A 153 0.85 -8.58 11.83
N VAL A 154 1.93 -8.64 12.58
CA VAL A 154 3.14 -9.40 12.22
C VAL A 154 2.86 -10.88 12.06
N LYS A 155 2.21 -11.49 13.07
CA LYS A 155 1.80 -12.91 13.02
C LYS A 155 0.91 -13.20 11.81
N ASN A 156 0.05 -12.26 11.40
CA ASN A 156 -0.80 -12.43 10.24
C ASN A 156 0.03 -12.40 8.94
N ALA A 157 0.94 -11.46 8.80
CA ALA A 157 1.81 -11.35 7.63
C ALA A 157 2.71 -12.60 7.50
N LEU A 158 3.43 -12.98 8.54
CA LEU A 158 4.38 -14.08 8.50
C LEU A 158 3.70 -15.46 8.36
N TYR A 159 2.71 -15.74 9.21
CA TYR A 159 2.17 -17.11 9.32
C TYR A 159 0.96 -17.38 8.43
N LYS A 160 0.23 -16.36 7.98
CA LYS A 160 -0.94 -16.55 7.10
C LYS A 160 -0.72 -16.12 5.67
N VAL A 161 0.03 -15.06 5.44
CA VAL A 161 0.30 -14.55 4.09
C VAL A 161 1.53 -15.23 3.52
N ILE A 162 2.69 -15.04 4.15
CA ILE A 162 3.96 -15.66 3.71
C ILE A 162 3.96 -17.16 3.99
N ARG A 163 3.27 -17.59 5.06
CA ARG A 163 3.17 -18.99 5.50
C ARG A 163 4.52 -19.60 5.86
N SER A 164 5.45 -18.78 6.32
CA SER A 164 6.75 -19.24 6.80
C SER A 164 6.74 -19.31 8.34
N THR A 165 7.26 -20.39 8.87
CA THR A 165 7.56 -20.56 10.30
C THR A 165 9.05 -20.41 10.59
N ASP A 166 9.87 -20.27 9.55
CA ASP A 166 11.31 -20.08 9.66
C ASP A 166 11.68 -18.70 9.07
N PRO A 167 11.98 -17.71 9.94
CA PRO A 167 12.37 -16.37 9.49
C PRO A 167 13.62 -16.35 8.59
N SER A 168 14.51 -17.34 8.71
CA SER A 168 15.74 -17.39 7.91
C SER A 168 15.47 -17.53 6.40
N LEU A 169 14.28 -18.02 6.02
CA LEU A 169 13.85 -18.16 4.63
C LEU A 169 13.53 -16.81 3.96
N LEU A 170 13.39 -15.73 4.73
CA LEU A 170 13.18 -14.39 4.19
C LEU A 170 14.49 -13.69 3.76
N GLY A 171 15.65 -14.31 4.01
CA GLY A 171 16.94 -13.70 3.72
C GLY A 171 17.42 -12.76 4.84
N ARG A 172 18.39 -11.91 4.51
CA ARG A 172 19.03 -10.98 5.46
C ARG A 172 18.68 -9.52 5.20
N HIS A 173 18.34 -9.19 3.97
CA HIS A 173 18.06 -7.83 3.53
C HIS A 173 16.58 -7.65 3.29
N ILE A 174 15.84 -7.43 4.37
CA ILE A 174 14.38 -7.30 4.35
C ILE A 174 14.00 -5.82 4.34
N VAL A 175 13.34 -5.37 3.26
CA VAL A 175 12.77 -4.03 3.16
C VAL A 175 11.30 -4.08 3.53
N VAL A 176 10.90 -3.20 4.45
CA VAL A 176 9.49 -3.02 4.83
C VAL A 176 8.96 -1.71 4.29
N GLN A 177 7.75 -1.72 3.74
CA GLN A 177 7.11 -0.57 3.12
C GLN A 177 5.58 -0.62 3.27
N GLY A 178 4.90 0.42 2.82
CA GLY A 178 3.49 0.63 3.07
C GLY A 178 3.22 1.49 4.31
N GLY A 179 2.08 2.18 4.31
CA GLY A 179 1.73 3.14 5.37
C GLY A 179 1.63 2.54 6.77
N THR A 180 1.40 1.23 6.88
CA THR A 180 1.34 0.54 8.18
C THR A 180 2.68 0.52 8.89
N PHE A 181 3.79 0.56 8.17
CA PHE A 181 5.14 0.61 8.75
C PHE A 181 5.56 1.99 9.27
N LEU A 182 4.74 3.03 9.07
CA LEU A 182 4.92 4.31 9.79
C LEU A 182 4.60 4.16 11.29
N ASN A 183 3.97 3.05 11.69
CA ASN A 183 3.76 2.67 13.08
C ASN A 183 5.00 1.94 13.60
N ASP A 184 5.76 2.59 14.48
CA ASP A 184 7.01 2.06 15.06
C ASP A 184 6.78 0.79 15.89
N ALA A 185 5.60 0.62 16.49
CA ALA A 185 5.29 -0.60 17.24
C ALA A 185 5.14 -1.83 16.31
N VAL A 186 4.63 -1.63 15.08
CA VAL A 186 4.59 -2.68 14.07
C VAL A 186 5.99 -3.02 13.59
N LEU A 187 6.80 -1.99 13.29
CA LEU A 187 8.21 -2.17 12.89
C LEU A 187 8.97 -2.99 13.94
N ARG A 188 8.90 -2.54 15.20
CA ARG A 188 9.57 -3.22 16.31
C ARG A 188 9.08 -4.66 16.51
N SER A 189 7.78 -4.89 16.32
CA SER A 189 7.20 -6.24 16.44
C SER A 189 7.72 -7.18 15.34
N PHE A 190 7.95 -6.66 14.12
CA PHE A 190 8.60 -7.42 13.05
C PHE A 190 10.03 -7.80 13.41
N GLU A 191 10.83 -6.85 13.87
CA GLU A 191 12.21 -7.11 14.28
C GLU A 191 12.32 -8.16 15.39
N MET A 192 11.40 -8.08 16.35
CA MET A 192 11.35 -9.05 17.47
C MET A 192 10.98 -10.45 16.98
N GLU A 193 9.99 -10.57 16.10
CA GLU A 193 9.51 -11.87 15.61
C GLU A 193 10.50 -12.50 14.62
N LEU A 194 11.20 -11.68 13.83
CA LEU A 194 12.23 -12.14 12.89
C LEU A 194 13.59 -12.41 13.58
N GLY A 195 13.82 -11.81 14.74
CA GLY A 195 15.13 -11.83 15.41
C GLY A 195 16.23 -11.08 14.67
N SER A 196 15.87 -10.18 13.76
CA SER A 196 16.77 -9.38 12.92
C SER A 196 16.16 -8.01 12.65
N GLU A 197 17.02 -7.04 12.35
CA GLU A 197 16.58 -5.72 11.89
C GLU A 197 15.96 -5.82 10.51
N VAL A 198 14.95 -4.96 10.26
CA VAL A 198 14.34 -4.75 8.95
C VAL A 198 14.57 -3.32 8.51
N ILE A 199 14.69 -3.11 7.21
CA ILE A 199 15.01 -1.80 6.64
C ILE A 199 13.72 -1.10 6.25
N ARG A 200 13.38 -0.02 6.98
CA ARG A 200 12.31 0.90 6.65
C ARG A 200 12.89 2.17 6.06
N ILE A 201 12.44 2.53 4.87
CA ILE A 201 12.75 3.82 4.24
C ILE A 201 11.80 4.87 4.84
N ASP A 202 12.26 6.11 5.00
CA ASP A 202 11.46 7.20 5.60
C ASP A 202 10.14 7.42 4.85
N GLU A 203 10.15 7.26 3.52
CA GLU A 203 8.99 7.37 2.65
C GLU A 203 8.24 6.04 2.47
N ALA A 204 8.25 5.15 3.46
CA ALA A 204 7.66 3.80 3.37
C ALA A 204 6.24 3.78 2.79
N GLY A 205 5.42 4.80 3.10
CA GLY A 205 4.06 4.93 2.56
C GLY A 205 3.98 5.41 1.11
N LEU A 206 5.07 5.86 0.50
CA LEU A 206 5.13 6.42 -0.85
C LEU A 206 5.95 5.58 -1.83
N MET A 207 6.38 4.38 -1.44
CA MET A 207 7.28 3.55 -2.23
C MET A 207 6.72 3.20 -3.62
N GLY A 208 5.41 2.93 -3.74
CA GLY A 208 4.76 2.72 -5.03
C GLY A 208 4.86 3.95 -5.94
N ALA A 209 4.61 5.15 -5.41
CA ALA A 209 4.73 6.41 -6.15
C ALA A 209 6.18 6.71 -6.56
N TYR A 210 7.13 6.43 -5.67
CA TYR A 210 8.56 6.58 -5.97
C TYR A 210 9.01 5.65 -7.10
N GLY A 211 8.58 4.38 -7.07
CA GLY A 211 8.84 3.43 -8.17
C GLY A 211 8.26 3.86 -9.51
N CYS A 212 7.06 4.47 -9.49
CA CYS A 212 6.47 5.09 -10.68
C CYS A 212 7.31 6.26 -11.20
N ALA A 213 7.81 7.12 -10.32
CA ALA A 213 8.67 8.24 -10.70
C ALA A 213 9.98 7.75 -11.32
N LEU A 214 10.61 6.73 -10.74
CA LEU A 214 11.79 6.08 -11.31
C LEU A 214 11.52 5.50 -12.70
N HIS A 215 10.38 4.84 -12.88
CA HIS A 215 9.97 4.31 -14.18
C HIS A 215 9.77 5.42 -15.21
N ALA A 216 9.05 6.47 -14.86
CA ALA A 216 8.84 7.63 -15.73
C ALA A 216 10.16 8.30 -16.13
N MET A 217 11.10 8.46 -15.19
CA MET A 217 12.44 8.99 -15.44
C MET A 217 13.23 8.12 -16.43
N GLU A 218 13.20 6.81 -16.28
CA GLU A 218 13.87 5.89 -17.22
C GLU A 218 13.30 5.97 -18.63
N GLN A 219 11.97 6.04 -18.74
CA GLN A 219 11.32 6.18 -20.04
C GLN A 219 11.66 7.53 -20.69
N HIS A 220 11.69 8.62 -19.90
CA HIS A 220 12.11 9.92 -20.39
C HIS A 220 13.54 9.92 -20.95
N LYS A 221 14.48 9.24 -20.27
CA LYS A 221 15.86 9.07 -20.76
C LYS A 221 15.97 8.29 -22.08
N ARG A 222 14.95 7.45 -22.39
CA ARG A 222 14.93 6.63 -23.61
C ARG A 222 14.31 7.36 -24.80
N ASP A 223 13.19 8.06 -24.61
CA ASP A 223 12.39 8.58 -25.73
C ASP A 223 12.43 10.08 -25.91
N HIS A 224 12.80 10.85 -24.89
CA HIS A 224 12.87 12.32 -24.87
C HIS A 224 11.62 13.05 -25.43
N LYS A 225 10.46 12.36 -25.51
CA LYS A 225 9.22 12.95 -25.99
C LYS A 225 8.65 13.93 -24.97
N SER A 226 7.91 14.92 -25.47
CA SER A 226 7.13 15.82 -24.60
C SER A 226 6.10 15.05 -23.78
N THR A 227 5.75 15.59 -22.61
CA THR A 227 4.68 15.03 -21.79
C THR A 227 3.31 15.24 -22.41
N THR A 228 2.41 14.27 -22.22
CA THR A 228 0.97 14.40 -22.50
C THR A 228 0.16 14.76 -21.26
N THR A 229 0.80 14.73 -20.09
CA THR A 229 0.15 15.06 -18.80
C THR A 229 -0.51 16.44 -18.87
N LEU A 230 -1.74 16.55 -18.36
CA LEU A 230 -2.54 17.77 -18.42
C LEU A 230 -1.80 18.96 -17.80
N SER A 231 -1.78 20.08 -18.53
CA SER A 231 -1.28 21.37 -18.05
C SER A 231 -2.19 21.96 -16.97
N LEU A 232 -1.71 22.95 -16.22
CA LEU A 232 -2.49 23.67 -15.21
C LEU A 232 -3.79 24.26 -15.80
N ALA A 233 -3.74 24.80 -17.02
CA ALA A 233 -4.93 25.35 -17.71
C ALA A 233 -5.97 24.24 -17.99
N GLN A 234 -5.53 23.07 -18.45
CA GLN A 234 -6.41 21.92 -18.69
C GLN A 234 -6.96 21.33 -17.37
N LEU A 235 -6.15 21.30 -16.31
CA LEU A 235 -6.62 20.85 -14.98
C LEU A 235 -7.68 21.79 -14.41
N SER A 236 -7.62 23.09 -14.68
CA SER A 236 -8.61 24.07 -14.20
C SER A 236 -9.98 23.89 -14.83
N SER A 237 -10.05 23.35 -16.04
CA SER A 237 -11.30 23.04 -16.75
C SER A 237 -11.67 21.56 -16.72
N PHE A 238 -10.93 20.74 -15.96
CA PHE A 238 -11.11 19.28 -15.94
C PHE A 238 -12.50 18.88 -15.49
N SER A 239 -13.14 18.02 -16.26
CA SER A 239 -14.42 17.40 -15.91
C SER A 239 -14.34 15.87 -15.99
N HIS A 240 -15.07 15.22 -15.10
CA HIS A 240 -15.20 13.77 -15.06
C HIS A 240 -16.68 13.40 -14.89
N ARG A 241 -17.16 12.49 -15.73
CA ARG A 241 -18.51 11.93 -15.63
C ARG A 241 -18.45 10.42 -15.64
N THR A 242 -19.21 9.81 -14.75
CA THR A 242 -19.31 8.35 -14.65
C THR A 242 -20.74 7.92 -14.95
N ARG A 243 -20.89 6.86 -15.74
CA ARG A 243 -22.16 6.17 -15.92
C ARG A 243 -21.98 4.67 -15.97
N THR A 244 -22.99 3.93 -15.57
CA THR A 244 -23.03 2.47 -15.67
C THR A 244 -23.98 2.03 -16.76
N VAL A 245 -23.62 0.97 -17.48
CA VAL A 245 -24.47 0.35 -18.53
C VAL A 245 -24.28 -1.16 -18.51
N HIS A 246 -25.33 -1.90 -18.86
CA HIS A 246 -25.18 -3.34 -19.10
C HIS A 246 -24.60 -3.59 -20.50
N CYS A 247 -23.54 -4.41 -20.56
CA CYS A 247 -22.98 -4.88 -21.83
C CYS A 247 -24.00 -5.76 -22.57
N LYS A 248 -24.13 -5.57 -23.88
CA LYS A 248 -25.01 -6.36 -24.76
C LYS A 248 -24.26 -7.35 -25.65
N GLY A 249 -22.92 -7.54 -25.40
CA GLY A 249 -22.08 -8.36 -26.27
C GLY A 249 -22.21 -9.87 -26.08
N CYS A 250 -22.65 -10.31 -24.89
CA CYS A 250 -22.83 -11.74 -24.59
C CYS A 250 -23.79 -11.94 -23.40
N THR A 251 -24.05 -13.20 -23.05
CA THR A 251 -24.98 -13.60 -21.98
C THR A 251 -24.55 -13.17 -20.58
N ASN A 252 -23.26 -12.84 -20.37
CA ASN A 252 -22.79 -12.37 -19.07
C ASN A 252 -23.37 -11.01 -18.68
N ALA A 253 -23.85 -10.21 -19.64
CA ALA A 253 -24.48 -8.91 -19.42
C ALA A 253 -23.75 -8.04 -18.38
N CYS A 254 -22.41 -8.00 -18.44
CA CYS A 254 -21.55 -7.32 -17.45
C CYS A 254 -22.03 -5.89 -17.21
N LEU A 255 -22.03 -5.46 -15.95
CA LEU A 255 -22.22 -4.06 -15.58
C LEU A 255 -20.92 -3.31 -15.86
N LEU A 256 -20.91 -2.48 -16.88
CA LEU A 256 -19.76 -1.66 -17.27
C LEU A 256 -19.83 -0.30 -16.61
N THR A 257 -18.71 0.17 -16.11
CA THR A 257 -18.52 1.55 -15.67
C THR A 257 -17.77 2.31 -16.76
N ILE A 258 -18.41 3.36 -17.27
CA ILE A 258 -17.82 4.23 -18.31
C ILE A 258 -17.46 5.56 -17.65
N ASN A 259 -16.16 5.80 -17.50
CA ASN A 259 -15.62 7.08 -17.10
C ASN A 259 -15.30 7.89 -18.34
N SER A 260 -15.84 9.10 -18.44
CA SER A 260 -15.58 10.04 -19.54
C SER A 260 -14.89 11.29 -18.98
N PHE A 261 -13.82 11.69 -19.62
CA PHE A 261 -13.02 12.86 -19.28
C PHE A 261 -13.04 13.86 -20.44
N ASP A 262 -12.48 15.04 -20.24
CA ASP A 262 -12.34 16.03 -21.30
C ASP A 262 -11.56 15.47 -22.49
N GLY A 263 -11.81 16.02 -23.70
CA GLY A 263 -11.13 15.61 -24.92
C GLY A 263 -11.49 14.22 -25.42
N ASP A 264 -12.71 13.76 -25.18
CA ASP A 264 -13.26 12.44 -25.60
C ASP A 264 -12.52 11.21 -25.03
N ARG A 265 -11.66 11.40 -24.04
CA ARG A 265 -11.00 10.28 -23.35
C ARG A 265 -12.00 9.49 -22.53
N LYS A 266 -11.92 8.18 -22.60
CA LYS A 266 -12.83 7.27 -21.88
C LYS A 266 -12.05 6.09 -21.32
N LEU A 267 -12.44 5.69 -20.12
CA LEU A 267 -12.06 4.41 -19.54
C LEU A 267 -13.33 3.58 -19.30
N ILE A 268 -13.34 2.37 -19.83
CA ILE A 268 -14.43 1.41 -19.63
C ILE A 268 -13.87 0.26 -18.79
N SER A 269 -14.53 -0.03 -17.67
CA SER A 269 -14.17 -1.10 -16.76
C SER A 269 -15.37 -1.96 -16.40
N GLY A 270 -15.15 -3.11 -15.75
CA GLY A 270 -16.20 -4.03 -15.33
C GLY A 270 -16.51 -5.15 -16.34
N ASN A 271 -15.87 -5.14 -17.52
CA ASN A 271 -15.96 -6.25 -18.46
C ASN A 271 -15.19 -7.48 -17.96
N LYS A 272 -15.72 -8.67 -18.24
CA LYS A 272 -15.12 -9.96 -17.86
C LYS A 272 -14.61 -10.77 -19.07
N CYS A 273 -14.55 -10.15 -20.21
CA CYS A 273 -14.06 -10.78 -21.45
C CYS A 273 -12.62 -10.38 -21.77
#